data_e79146112b6d3b8863575e0df8449643
#
_entry.id   e79146112b6d3b8863575e0df8449643
#
_cell.length_a   1.000
_cell.length_b   1.000
_cell.length_c   1.000
_cell.angle_alpha   90.00
_cell.angle_beta   90.00
_cell.angle_gamma   90.00
#
_symmetry.space_group_name_H-M   'P 1'
#
loop_
_entity.id
_entity.type
_entity.pdbx_description
1 polymer ?
#
loop_
_entity_poly.entity_id
_entity_poly.type
_entity_poly.pdbx_seq_one_letter_code
_entity_poly.pdbx_strand_id
1 'polypeptide(L)'
;MPRALFVGDINVDVMMGGMESLPVVDREVVCKTYDVVMGASTVICACTYASLGGDSSMAGLAGRDDYGEFMIRGLGELGVKTGLVKRTDRVRTGVTVNLIYQSTRTQVTYQGTLAEFDGSELADSILDGFNHVHFGGIYLLHKLRPEITRLLKAAKARGVTSSLDPQWDPSEKWEGMDEWLPLLTYLFVNEDEALSLARAASPKEACKALTARTRMPLVKVGPAGSLVCVDGDVRAIPSYKVDVVDTTGAGDSFDAAFLFATIEKKMEPVAACAFANAVAARSCMFVGGVNARTSYEEAVRFGEER
;
A
#
# COMPACT_ATOMS: atom_id res chain seq x y z
N MET A 1 -18.30 -9.06 -11.09
CA MET A 1 -16.87 -9.07 -10.73
C MET A 1 -16.76 -8.85 -9.23
N PRO A 2 -15.78 -9.47 -8.57
CA PRO A 2 -15.46 -9.15 -7.19
C PRO A 2 -15.12 -7.66 -7.02
N ARG A 3 -15.46 -7.09 -5.87
CA ARG A 3 -15.23 -5.67 -5.56
C ARG A 3 -14.28 -5.55 -4.37
N ALA A 4 -13.24 -4.73 -4.49
CA ALA A 4 -12.30 -4.45 -3.41
C ALA A 4 -12.48 -3.02 -2.88
N LEU A 5 -12.49 -2.90 -1.56
CA LEU A 5 -12.51 -1.62 -0.83
C LEU A 5 -11.12 -1.37 -0.25
N PHE A 6 -10.55 -0.23 -0.56
CA PHE A 6 -9.29 0.24 -0.02
C PHE A 6 -9.58 1.36 0.98
N VAL A 7 -9.18 1.17 2.23
CA VAL A 7 -9.42 2.10 3.34
C VAL A 7 -8.09 2.60 3.87
N GLY A 8 -7.83 3.90 3.74
CA GLY A 8 -6.55 4.39 4.22
C GLY A 8 -6.20 5.81 3.81
N ASP A 9 -4.90 6.02 3.71
CA ASP A 9 -4.28 7.31 3.46
C ASP A 9 -4.54 7.86 2.06
N ILE A 10 -4.74 9.19 2.01
CA ILE A 10 -4.83 9.97 0.77
C ILE A 10 -3.93 11.20 0.96
N ASN A 11 -2.80 11.24 0.25
CA ASN A 11 -1.90 12.39 0.26
C ASN A 11 -1.18 12.56 -1.08
N VAL A 12 -0.65 13.74 -1.29
CA VAL A 12 0.16 14.10 -2.44
C VAL A 12 1.64 13.96 -2.10
N ASP A 13 2.42 13.43 -3.03
CA ASP A 13 3.88 13.42 -2.96
C ASP A 13 4.46 14.52 -3.85
N VAL A 14 5.26 15.39 -3.24
CA VAL A 14 6.06 16.40 -3.92
C VAL A 14 7.48 15.85 -4.04
N MET A 15 7.89 15.52 -5.25
CA MET A 15 9.19 14.93 -5.56
C MET A 15 10.16 16.03 -5.93
N MET A 16 11.23 16.24 -5.15
CA MET A 16 12.28 17.24 -5.43
C MET A 16 13.63 16.51 -5.57
N GLY A 17 14.19 16.54 -6.76
CA GLY A 17 15.40 15.77 -7.08
C GLY A 17 16.53 16.60 -7.69
N GLY A 18 17.69 15.94 -7.87
CA GLY A 18 18.87 16.58 -8.47
C GLY A 18 19.51 17.65 -7.58
N MET A 19 19.33 17.56 -6.27
CA MET A 19 19.99 18.45 -5.30
C MET A 19 21.48 18.12 -5.19
N GLU A 20 22.29 19.13 -4.90
CA GLU A 20 23.74 18.96 -4.66
C GLU A 20 24.03 18.57 -3.20
N SER A 21 23.13 18.88 -2.27
CA SER A 21 23.18 18.50 -0.86
C SER A 21 21.77 18.36 -0.28
N LEU A 22 21.64 17.72 0.88
CA LEU A 22 20.42 17.85 1.69
C LEU A 22 20.32 19.26 2.28
N PRO A 23 19.11 19.71 2.68
CA PRO A 23 18.91 21.01 3.31
C PRO A 23 19.83 21.23 4.52
N VAL A 24 20.41 22.42 4.58
CA VAL A 24 21.24 22.89 5.70
C VAL A 24 20.51 24.09 6.32
N VAL A 25 20.54 24.19 7.64
CA VAL A 25 19.91 25.27 8.39
C VAL A 25 20.37 26.64 7.85
N ASP A 26 19.41 27.53 7.64
CA ASP A 26 19.61 28.91 7.16
C ASP A 26 20.28 29.03 5.77
N ARG A 27 20.19 27.98 4.95
CA ARG A 27 20.70 28.01 3.57
C ARG A 27 19.67 27.49 2.58
N GLU A 28 19.59 28.15 1.43
CA GLU A 28 18.82 27.69 0.28
C GLU A 28 19.58 26.58 -0.45
N VAL A 29 18.86 25.50 -0.81
CA VAL A 29 19.38 24.43 -1.66
C VAL A 29 18.49 24.33 -2.90
N VAL A 30 19.09 24.35 -4.07
CA VAL A 30 18.38 24.28 -5.36
C VAL A 30 18.23 22.85 -5.80
N CYS A 31 17.03 22.45 -6.22
CA CYS A 31 16.76 21.18 -6.88
C CYS A 31 16.67 21.38 -8.41
N LYS A 32 16.95 20.31 -9.18
CA LYS A 32 16.89 20.34 -10.66
C LYS A 32 15.59 19.77 -11.22
N THR A 33 14.89 18.95 -10.45
CA THR A 33 13.62 18.34 -10.85
C THR A 33 12.56 18.54 -9.79
N TYR A 34 11.32 18.73 -10.24
CA TYR A 34 10.16 18.91 -9.40
C TYR A 34 8.95 18.22 -10.05
N ASP A 35 8.27 17.37 -9.31
CA ASP A 35 7.02 16.73 -9.72
C ASP A 35 6.04 16.68 -8.56
N VAL A 36 4.75 16.76 -8.89
CA VAL A 36 3.64 16.53 -7.96
C VAL A 36 2.88 15.31 -8.43
N VAL A 37 2.92 14.25 -7.63
CA VAL A 37 2.32 12.95 -7.97
C VAL A 37 1.33 12.50 -6.91
N MET A 38 0.40 11.62 -7.27
CA MET A 38 -0.41 10.95 -6.28
C MET A 38 0.48 10.04 -5.44
N GLY A 39 0.52 10.31 -4.13
CA GLY A 39 1.20 9.52 -3.13
C GLY A 39 0.20 8.62 -2.38
N ALA A 40 0.58 8.20 -1.19
CA ALA A 40 -0.14 7.32 -0.29
C ALA A 40 -0.13 5.83 -0.72
N SER A 41 0.23 5.00 0.23
CA SER A 41 0.27 3.54 0.09
C SER A 41 -1.07 2.96 -0.39
N THR A 42 -2.15 3.34 0.29
CA THR A 42 -3.49 2.86 -0.05
C THR A 42 -3.96 3.32 -1.43
N VAL A 43 -3.62 4.55 -1.82
CA VAL A 43 -3.94 5.09 -3.16
C VAL A 43 -3.19 4.32 -4.25
N ILE A 44 -1.89 4.07 -4.07
CA ILE A 44 -1.08 3.31 -5.03
C ILE A 44 -1.65 1.90 -5.19
N CYS A 45 -1.95 1.24 -4.07
CA CYS A 45 -2.57 -0.09 -4.06
C CYS A 45 -3.92 -0.09 -4.80
N ALA A 46 -4.83 0.85 -4.52
CA ALA A 46 -6.14 0.97 -5.17
C ALA A 46 -6.03 1.21 -6.69
N CYS A 47 -5.10 2.09 -7.10
CA CYS A 47 -4.85 2.41 -8.51
C CYS A 47 -4.24 1.24 -9.26
N THR A 48 -3.28 0.53 -8.66
CA THR A 48 -2.67 -0.67 -9.26
C THR A 48 -3.71 -1.78 -9.42
N TYR A 49 -4.55 -2.02 -8.41
CA TYR A 49 -5.65 -3.00 -8.50
C TYR A 49 -6.61 -2.66 -9.65
N ALA A 50 -6.98 -1.39 -9.80
CA ALA A 50 -7.82 -0.92 -10.90
C ALA A 50 -7.15 -1.08 -12.27
N SER A 51 -5.86 -0.76 -12.40
CA SER A 51 -5.12 -0.88 -13.67
C SER A 51 -4.99 -2.32 -14.15
N LEU A 52 -4.94 -3.28 -13.23
CA LEU A 52 -4.99 -4.72 -13.53
C LEU A 52 -6.38 -5.19 -13.99
N GLY A 53 -7.40 -4.34 -13.90
CA GLY A 53 -8.79 -4.62 -14.32
C GLY A 53 -9.74 -4.96 -13.18
N GLY A 54 -9.33 -4.75 -11.92
CA GLY A 54 -10.17 -4.99 -10.73
C GLY A 54 -11.17 -3.87 -10.46
N ASP A 55 -12.32 -4.20 -9.85
CA ASP A 55 -13.30 -3.22 -9.37
C ASP A 55 -12.85 -2.63 -8.03
N SER A 56 -12.21 -1.45 -8.10
CA SER A 56 -11.57 -0.74 -7.00
C SER A 56 -12.40 0.41 -6.48
N SER A 57 -12.55 0.51 -5.15
CA SER A 57 -13.19 1.65 -4.48
C SER A 57 -12.29 2.15 -3.35
N MET A 58 -12.17 3.47 -3.19
CA MET A 58 -11.37 4.09 -2.14
C MET A 58 -12.25 4.74 -1.08
N ALA A 59 -11.94 4.50 0.20
CA ALA A 59 -12.48 5.20 1.34
C ALA A 59 -11.33 5.89 2.11
N GLY A 60 -11.48 7.16 2.38
CA GLY A 60 -10.47 8.00 3.03
C GLY A 60 -10.96 9.42 3.20
N LEU A 61 -10.08 10.32 3.60
CA LEU A 61 -10.39 11.75 3.79
C LEU A 61 -9.48 12.62 2.92
N ALA A 62 -10.07 13.53 2.13
CA ALA A 62 -9.35 14.53 1.36
C ALA A 62 -9.88 15.95 1.68
N GLY A 63 -9.00 16.94 1.66
CA GLY A 63 -9.38 18.35 1.83
C GLY A 63 -10.18 18.87 0.64
N ARG A 64 -10.96 19.96 0.86
CA ARG A 64 -11.54 20.76 -0.23
C ARG A 64 -10.53 21.80 -0.68
N ASP A 65 -9.37 21.35 -1.16
CA ASP A 65 -8.26 22.15 -1.66
C ASP A 65 -7.74 21.58 -2.99
N ASP A 66 -6.80 22.28 -3.62
CA ASP A 66 -6.28 21.90 -4.94
C ASP A 66 -5.67 20.49 -4.95
N TYR A 67 -5.00 20.08 -3.87
CA TYR A 67 -4.44 18.75 -3.74
C TYR A 67 -5.52 17.67 -3.53
N GLY A 68 -6.57 17.98 -2.77
CA GLY A 68 -7.71 17.08 -2.66
C GLY A 68 -8.44 16.88 -3.99
N GLU A 69 -8.64 17.96 -4.77
CA GLU A 69 -9.20 17.86 -6.13
C GLU A 69 -8.29 17.08 -7.07
N PHE A 70 -6.98 17.31 -7.00
CA PHE A 70 -5.98 16.56 -7.76
C PHE A 70 -6.09 15.05 -7.47
N MET A 71 -6.15 14.65 -6.19
CA MET A 71 -6.27 13.25 -5.78
C MET A 71 -7.58 12.61 -6.25
N ILE A 72 -8.72 13.26 -6.06
CA ILE A 72 -10.03 12.74 -6.47
C ILE A 72 -10.12 12.55 -7.98
N ARG A 73 -9.66 13.54 -8.75
CA ARG A 73 -9.62 13.47 -10.20
C ARG A 73 -8.71 12.33 -10.67
N GLY A 74 -7.48 12.27 -10.15
CA GLY A 74 -6.49 11.25 -10.52
C GLY A 74 -6.97 9.83 -10.21
N LEU A 75 -7.56 9.60 -9.04
CA LEU A 75 -8.18 8.32 -8.69
C LEU A 75 -9.26 7.93 -9.71
N GLY A 76 -10.16 8.85 -10.07
CA GLY A 76 -11.21 8.61 -11.05
C GLY A 76 -10.67 8.29 -12.46
N GLU A 77 -9.63 9.02 -12.91
CA GLU A 77 -8.95 8.78 -14.20
C GLU A 77 -8.26 7.42 -14.26
N LEU A 78 -7.85 6.88 -13.11
CA LEU A 78 -7.27 5.54 -12.98
C LEU A 78 -8.30 4.44 -12.69
N GLY A 79 -9.60 4.76 -12.77
CA GLY A 79 -10.68 3.79 -12.63
C GLY A 79 -11.05 3.43 -11.20
N VAL A 80 -10.53 4.16 -10.20
CA VAL A 80 -10.90 3.97 -8.79
C VAL A 80 -12.17 4.76 -8.46
N LYS A 81 -13.16 4.09 -7.87
CA LYS A 81 -14.41 4.73 -7.42
C LYS A 81 -14.16 5.54 -6.15
N THR A 82 -14.47 6.83 -6.18
CA THR A 82 -14.19 7.79 -5.11
C THR A 82 -15.42 8.18 -4.28
N GLY A 83 -16.57 7.57 -4.53
CA GLY A 83 -17.84 7.90 -3.84
C GLY A 83 -17.83 7.71 -2.31
N LEU A 84 -16.84 6.98 -1.79
CA LEU A 84 -16.63 6.76 -0.35
C LEU A 84 -15.52 7.65 0.24
N VAL A 85 -14.86 8.47 -0.58
CA VAL A 85 -13.89 9.46 -0.09
C VAL A 85 -14.63 10.66 0.47
N LYS A 86 -14.40 10.95 1.73
CA LYS A 86 -14.96 12.12 2.41
C LYS A 86 -14.16 13.38 2.11
N ARG A 87 -14.84 14.53 2.13
CA ARG A 87 -14.24 15.83 1.87
C ARG A 87 -14.43 16.75 3.08
N THR A 88 -13.38 17.48 3.43
CA THR A 88 -13.40 18.39 4.59
C THR A 88 -12.82 19.75 4.25
N ASP A 89 -13.41 20.80 4.87
CA ASP A 89 -12.88 22.19 4.85
C ASP A 89 -12.06 22.50 6.11
N ARG A 90 -11.99 21.58 7.07
CA ARG A 90 -11.36 21.82 8.37
C ARG A 90 -9.83 21.79 8.32
N VAL A 91 -9.29 20.92 7.47
CA VAL A 91 -7.85 20.74 7.29
C VAL A 91 -7.52 20.50 5.83
N ARG A 92 -6.30 20.81 5.43
CA ARG A 92 -5.80 20.56 4.08
C ARG A 92 -5.45 19.09 3.88
N THR A 93 -5.46 18.68 2.62
CA THR A 93 -4.96 17.37 2.19
C THR A 93 -3.53 17.14 2.65
N GLY A 94 -3.20 15.92 3.08
CA GLY A 94 -1.85 15.54 3.45
C GLY A 94 -0.87 15.71 2.30
N VAL A 95 0.37 16.09 2.62
CA VAL A 95 1.46 16.29 1.64
C VAL A 95 2.74 15.71 2.19
N THR A 96 3.43 14.89 1.40
CA THR A 96 4.79 14.44 1.70
C THR A 96 5.76 15.06 0.69
N VAL A 97 6.71 15.83 1.19
CA VAL A 97 7.84 16.32 0.39
C VAL A 97 8.95 15.29 0.43
N ASN A 98 9.29 14.76 -0.73
CA ASN A 98 10.36 13.78 -0.93
C ASN A 98 11.60 14.51 -1.45
N LEU A 99 12.62 14.62 -0.61
CA LEU A 99 13.91 15.20 -0.96
C LEU A 99 14.85 14.09 -1.43
N ILE A 100 15.12 14.06 -2.72
CA ILE A 100 15.91 13.00 -3.38
C ILE A 100 17.33 13.52 -3.60
N TYR A 101 18.28 12.94 -2.86
CA TYR A 101 19.70 13.27 -2.96
C TYR A 101 20.50 12.00 -3.24
N GLN A 102 21.20 11.97 -4.36
CA GLN A 102 21.88 10.77 -4.86
C GLN A 102 20.93 9.55 -4.91
N SER A 103 21.25 8.48 -4.20
CA SER A 103 20.45 7.26 -4.07
C SER A 103 19.60 7.22 -2.80
N THR A 104 19.50 8.33 -2.04
CA THR A 104 18.78 8.40 -0.77
C THR A 104 17.55 9.29 -0.89
N ARG A 105 16.57 9.05 -0.01
CA ARG A 105 15.35 9.84 0.08
C ARG A 105 15.10 10.24 1.54
N THR A 106 14.85 11.53 1.74
CA THR A 106 14.37 12.07 3.03
C THR A 106 12.97 12.60 2.84
N GLN A 107 12.08 12.35 3.79
CA GLN A 107 10.67 12.70 3.70
C GLN A 107 10.28 13.66 4.81
N VAL A 108 9.46 14.66 4.45
CA VAL A 108 8.81 15.58 5.39
C VAL A 108 7.32 15.57 5.09
N THR A 109 6.50 15.13 6.05
CA THR A 109 5.06 14.97 5.85
C THR A 109 4.27 15.97 6.68
N TYR A 110 3.43 16.76 6.00
CA TYR A 110 2.30 17.44 6.61
C TYR A 110 1.13 16.47 6.64
N GLN A 111 0.73 16.05 7.83
CA GLN A 111 -0.29 15.00 7.98
C GLN A 111 -1.69 15.46 7.52
N GLY A 112 -2.11 16.70 7.85
CA GLY A 112 -3.39 17.23 7.40
C GLY A 112 -4.56 16.26 7.58
N THR A 113 -5.21 15.90 6.47
CA THR A 113 -6.33 14.94 6.46
C THR A 113 -5.97 13.56 6.98
N LEU A 114 -4.70 13.14 6.94
CA LEU A 114 -4.27 11.85 7.50
C LEU A 114 -4.48 11.79 9.02
N ALA A 115 -4.17 12.89 9.73
CA ALA A 115 -4.36 12.98 11.17
C ALA A 115 -5.84 13.09 11.58
N GLU A 116 -6.72 13.48 10.65
CA GLU A 116 -8.14 13.74 10.90
C GLU A 116 -9.08 12.62 10.46
N PHE A 117 -8.62 11.69 9.64
CA PHE A 117 -9.44 10.56 9.21
C PHE A 117 -9.66 9.56 10.35
N ASP A 118 -10.86 9.60 10.94
CA ASP A 118 -11.23 8.80 12.11
C ASP A 118 -12.07 7.55 11.76
N GLY A 119 -12.55 7.45 10.52
CA GLY A 119 -13.39 6.31 10.10
C GLY A 119 -14.78 6.27 10.77
N SER A 120 -15.20 7.29 11.53
CA SER A 120 -16.47 7.33 12.24
C SER A 120 -17.69 7.18 11.32
N GLU A 121 -17.54 7.57 10.07
CA GLU A 121 -18.57 7.45 9.05
C GLU A 121 -18.55 6.10 8.30
N LEU A 122 -17.56 5.25 8.57
CA LEU A 122 -17.46 3.92 7.99
C LEU A 122 -18.36 2.93 8.75
N ALA A 123 -19.69 3.04 8.57
CA ALA A 123 -20.60 2.06 9.15
C ALA A 123 -20.25 0.64 8.64
N ASP A 124 -20.62 -0.40 9.40
CA ASP A 124 -20.36 -1.80 8.98
C ASP A 124 -20.96 -2.14 7.61
N SER A 125 -22.04 -1.45 7.23
CA SER A 125 -22.68 -1.57 5.92
C SER A 125 -21.83 -1.08 4.75
N ILE A 126 -20.70 -0.37 5.01
CA ILE A 126 -19.76 0.00 3.95
C ILE A 126 -19.17 -1.25 3.27
N LEU A 127 -19.13 -2.37 3.98
CA LEU A 127 -18.64 -3.66 3.47
C LEU A 127 -19.67 -4.39 2.58
N ASP A 128 -20.93 -3.94 2.54
CA ASP A 128 -21.97 -4.60 1.79
C ASP A 128 -21.70 -4.51 0.29
N GLY A 129 -21.65 -5.66 -0.37
CA GLY A 129 -21.33 -5.79 -1.79
C GLY A 129 -19.84 -5.74 -2.14
N PHE A 130 -18.93 -5.70 -1.14
CA PHE A 130 -17.51 -5.93 -1.34
C PHE A 130 -17.11 -7.37 -1.02
N ASN A 131 -16.10 -7.86 -1.71
CA ASN A 131 -15.52 -9.20 -1.49
C ASN A 131 -14.24 -9.14 -0.67
N HIS A 132 -13.60 -7.97 -0.65
CA HIS A 132 -12.36 -7.72 0.05
C HIS A 132 -12.30 -6.29 0.60
N VAL A 133 -11.65 -6.13 1.76
CA VAL A 133 -11.26 -4.84 2.31
C VAL A 133 -9.77 -4.84 2.62
N HIS A 134 -9.06 -3.84 2.11
CA HIS A 134 -7.64 -3.60 2.38
C HIS A 134 -7.46 -2.34 3.22
N PHE A 135 -6.61 -2.40 4.24
CA PHE A 135 -6.20 -1.27 5.07
C PHE A 135 -4.73 -0.97 4.80
N GLY A 136 -4.40 0.30 4.50
CA GLY A 136 -3.04 0.74 4.26
C GLY A 136 -2.67 1.99 5.06
N GLY A 137 -1.36 2.20 5.31
CA GLY A 137 -0.83 3.42 5.91
C GLY A 137 -1.32 3.74 7.32
N ILE A 138 -1.72 2.73 8.08
CA ILE A 138 -2.51 2.89 9.33
C ILE A 138 -1.77 3.62 10.46
N TYR A 139 -0.44 3.56 10.48
CA TYR A 139 0.32 4.23 11.55
C TYR A 139 0.42 5.75 11.38
N LEU A 140 0.09 6.28 10.20
CA LEU A 140 -0.15 7.71 10.00
C LEU A 140 -1.62 8.12 10.30
N LEU A 141 -2.54 7.15 10.36
CA LEU A 141 -3.98 7.35 10.55
C LEU A 141 -4.40 7.07 12.00
N HIS A 142 -3.83 7.81 12.95
CA HIS A 142 -4.00 7.53 14.37
C HIS A 142 -5.46 7.47 14.83
N LYS A 143 -6.34 8.31 14.25
CA LYS A 143 -7.76 8.33 14.61
C LYS A 143 -8.55 7.18 14.01
N LEU A 144 -8.09 6.58 12.89
CA LEU A 144 -8.74 5.43 12.28
C LEU A 144 -8.49 4.13 13.05
N ARG A 145 -7.33 3.99 13.71
CA ARG A 145 -6.91 2.73 14.34
C ARG A 145 -7.96 2.08 15.25
N PRO A 146 -8.72 2.80 16.11
CA PRO A 146 -9.77 2.20 16.94
C PRO A 146 -10.87 1.50 16.12
N GLU A 147 -11.15 1.99 14.91
CA GLU A 147 -12.21 1.46 14.05
C GLU A 147 -11.78 0.21 13.27
N ILE A 148 -10.48 -0.03 13.10
CA ILE A 148 -9.96 -1.17 12.33
C ILE A 148 -10.44 -2.49 12.91
N THR A 149 -10.38 -2.68 14.23
CA THR A 149 -10.86 -3.89 14.89
C THR A 149 -12.35 -4.15 14.61
N ARG A 150 -13.18 -3.11 14.67
CA ARG A 150 -14.62 -3.21 14.38
C ARG A 150 -14.87 -3.63 12.95
N LEU A 151 -14.20 -2.96 11.99
CA LEU A 151 -14.35 -3.24 10.56
C LEU A 151 -13.84 -4.63 10.19
N LEU A 152 -12.73 -5.09 10.77
CA LEU A 152 -12.20 -6.44 10.57
C LEU A 152 -13.16 -7.51 11.10
N LYS A 153 -13.75 -7.31 12.30
CA LYS A 153 -14.79 -8.20 12.83
C LYS A 153 -16.03 -8.22 11.95
N ALA A 154 -16.45 -7.06 11.46
CA ALA A 154 -17.58 -6.93 10.56
C ALA A 154 -17.31 -7.61 9.19
N ALA A 155 -16.11 -7.50 8.64
CA ALA A 155 -15.70 -8.18 7.42
C ALA A 155 -15.75 -9.71 7.59
N LYS A 156 -15.15 -10.21 8.68
CA LYS A 156 -15.17 -11.65 8.99
C LYS A 156 -16.60 -12.20 9.13
N ALA A 157 -17.48 -11.47 9.81
CA ALA A 157 -18.88 -11.87 10.00
C ALA A 157 -19.67 -11.94 8.67
N ARG A 158 -19.27 -11.14 7.66
CA ARG A 158 -19.88 -11.08 6.32
C ARG A 158 -19.23 -12.00 5.29
N GLY A 159 -18.16 -12.72 5.67
CA GLY A 159 -17.37 -13.52 4.72
C GLY A 159 -16.54 -12.67 3.75
N VAL A 160 -16.36 -11.38 4.04
CA VAL A 160 -15.47 -10.48 3.30
C VAL A 160 -14.04 -10.75 3.74
N THR A 161 -13.15 -11.04 2.78
CA THR A 161 -11.73 -11.19 3.08
C THR A 161 -11.09 -9.85 3.42
N SER A 162 -10.02 -9.85 4.22
CA SER A 162 -9.38 -8.62 4.67
C SER A 162 -7.87 -8.69 4.55
N SER A 163 -7.24 -7.55 4.30
CA SER A 163 -5.79 -7.41 4.32
C SER A 163 -5.34 -6.12 4.97
N LEU A 164 -4.09 -6.10 5.39
CA LEU A 164 -3.43 -4.97 6.00
C LEU A 164 -1.99 -4.87 5.49
N ASP A 165 -1.59 -3.68 5.05
CA ASP A 165 -0.20 -3.23 5.01
C ASP A 165 -0.04 -2.12 6.05
N PRO A 166 0.61 -2.39 7.20
CA PRO A 166 0.69 -1.40 8.27
C PRO A 166 1.54 -0.20 7.89
N GLN A 167 2.50 -0.37 6.98
CA GLN A 167 3.66 0.48 6.81
C GLN A 167 4.48 0.56 8.11
N TRP A 168 5.63 1.23 8.08
CA TRP A 168 6.45 1.34 9.28
C TRP A 168 5.74 2.11 10.39
N ASP A 169 5.74 1.56 11.61
CA ASP A 169 5.31 2.27 12.81
C ASP A 169 6.45 3.14 13.34
N PRO A 170 6.37 4.49 13.27
CA PRO A 170 7.43 5.35 13.80
C PRO A 170 7.70 5.16 15.29
N SER A 171 6.74 4.63 16.04
CA SER A 171 6.89 4.32 17.48
C SER A 171 7.50 2.95 17.74
N GLU A 172 7.55 2.06 16.75
CA GLU A 172 7.99 0.66 16.81
C GLU A 172 7.21 -0.20 17.83
N LYS A 173 6.08 0.29 18.32
CA LYS A 173 5.25 -0.42 19.32
C LYS A 173 4.27 -1.37 18.68
N TRP A 174 3.92 -1.17 17.42
CA TRP A 174 2.97 -1.97 16.65
C TRP A 174 1.61 -2.11 17.34
N GLU A 175 1.14 -1.01 17.95
CA GLU A 175 -0.12 -0.99 18.69
C GLU A 175 -1.29 -1.42 17.80
N GLY A 176 -2.12 -2.36 18.32
CA GLY A 176 -3.27 -2.92 17.62
C GLY A 176 -2.97 -4.20 16.84
N MET A 177 -1.72 -4.49 16.47
CA MET A 177 -1.40 -5.66 15.65
C MET A 177 -1.81 -6.99 16.30
N ASP A 178 -1.67 -7.13 17.61
CA ASP A 178 -2.08 -8.36 18.32
C ASP A 178 -3.59 -8.62 18.20
N GLU A 179 -4.40 -7.56 18.10
CA GLU A 179 -5.85 -7.64 17.91
C GLU A 179 -6.23 -7.90 16.45
N TRP A 180 -5.51 -7.29 15.50
CA TRP A 180 -5.86 -7.32 14.08
C TRP A 180 -5.39 -8.60 13.38
N LEU A 181 -4.19 -9.09 13.69
CA LEU A 181 -3.59 -10.25 13.02
C LEU A 181 -4.50 -11.49 12.97
N PRO A 182 -5.21 -11.88 14.07
CA PRO A 182 -6.11 -13.04 14.03
C PRO A 182 -7.38 -12.84 13.19
N LEU A 183 -7.66 -11.60 12.81
CA LEU A 183 -8.83 -11.23 12.01
C LEU A 183 -8.52 -11.10 10.51
N LEU A 184 -7.23 -10.95 10.16
CA LEU A 184 -6.78 -10.75 8.79
C LEU A 184 -6.77 -12.04 7.97
N THR A 185 -7.12 -11.91 6.68
CA THR A 185 -6.86 -12.94 5.68
C THR A 185 -5.43 -12.85 5.19
N TYR A 186 -4.95 -11.64 4.87
CA TYR A 186 -3.61 -11.37 4.38
C TYR A 186 -2.94 -10.27 5.21
N LEU A 187 -1.67 -10.46 5.52
CA LEU A 187 -0.80 -9.43 6.09
C LEU A 187 0.34 -9.19 5.10
N PHE A 188 0.50 -7.96 4.67
CA PHE A 188 1.64 -7.54 3.85
C PHE A 188 2.62 -6.77 4.71
N VAL A 189 3.87 -7.16 4.67
CA VAL A 189 4.96 -6.50 5.40
C VAL A 189 6.24 -6.55 4.57
N ASN A 190 7.09 -5.55 4.70
CA ASN A 190 8.45 -5.63 4.21
C ASN A 190 9.35 -6.41 5.19
N GLU A 191 10.63 -6.59 4.84
CA GLU A 191 11.59 -7.34 5.63
C GLU A 191 11.74 -6.77 7.04
N ASP A 192 11.96 -5.46 7.17
CA ASP A 192 12.18 -4.79 8.46
C ASP A 192 10.93 -4.85 9.36
N GLU A 193 9.76 -4.61 8.78
CA GLU A 193 8.48 -4.74 9.46
C GLU A 193 8.23 -6.16 9.96
N ALA A 194 8.52 -7.16 9.11
CA ALA A 194 8.37 -8.58 9.48
C ALA A 194 9.28 -8.96 10.63
N LEU A 195 10.56 -8.57 10.56
CA LEU A 195 11.54 -8.83 11.63
C LEU A 195 11.12 -8.19 12.94
N SER A 196 10.68 -6.93 12.89
CA SER A 196 10.24 -6.18 14.08
C SER A 196 8.97 -6.78 14.69
N LEU A 197 7.92 -7.05 13.88
CA LEU A 197 6.65 -7.63 14.34
C LEU A 197 6.79 -9.05 14.91
N ALA A 198 7.63 -9.87 14.28
CA ALA A 198 7.85 -11.26 14.71
C ALA A 198 8.95 -11.40 15.76
N ARG A 199 9.76 -10.35 15.99
CA ARG A 199 11.00 -10.39 16.80
C ARG A 199 11.90 -11.54 16.35
N ALA A 200 12.06 -11.70 15.05
CA ALA A 200 12.81 -12.79 14.42
C ALA A 200 14.17 -12.30 13.91
N ALA A 201 15.11 -13.25 13.73
CA ALA A 201 16.46 -12.95 13.26
C ALA A 201 16.60 -13.00 11.72
N SER A 202 15.58 -13.54 11.02
CA SER A 202 15.58 -13.61 9.56
C SER A 202 14.16 -13.49 9.00
N PRO A 203 14.00 -12.98 7.74
CA PRO A 203 12.69 -12.86 7.10
C PRO A 203 11.95 -14.20 6.98
N LYS A 204 12.67 -15.30 6.81
CA LYS A 204 12.09 -16.64 6.75
C LYS A 204 11.51 -17.07 8.09
N GLU A 205 12.23 -16.84 9.18
CA GLU A 205 11.74 -17.08 10.54
C GLU A 205 10.56 -16.18 10.85
N ALA A 206 10.62 -14.89 10.49
CA ALA A 206 9.52 -13.94 10.66
C ALA A 206 8.25 -14.40 9.92
N CYS A 207 8.36 -14.79 8.64
CA CYS A 207 7.25 -15.30 7.86
C CYS A 207 6.61 -16.51 8.54
N LYS A 208 7.42 -17.47 9.01
CA LYS A 208 6.93 -18.65 9.71
C LYS A 208 6.26 -18.31 11.04
N ALA A 209 6.84 -17.43 11.85
CA ALA A 209 6.29 -17.00 13.14
C ALA A 209 4.95 -16.25 12.96
N LEU A 210 4.84 -15.38 11.98
CA LEU A 210 3.62 -14.64 11.67
C LEU A 210 2.47 -15.55 11.22
N THR A 211 2.73 -16.72 10.63
CA THR A 211 1.71 -17.71 10.25
C THR A 211 0.95 -18.26 11.47
N ALA A 212 1.54 -18.24 12.67
CA ALA A 212 0.84 -18.60 13.89
C ALA A 212 -0.15 -17.53 14.38
N ARG A 213 -0.06 -16.30 13.85
CA ARG A 213 -0.83 -15.12 14.31
C ARG A 213 -1.85 -14.62 13.29
N THR A 214 -1.62 -14.87 12.01
CA THR A 214 -2.52 -14.46 10.92
C THR A 214 -2.63 -15.57 9.88
N ARG A 215 -3.69 -15.55 9.08
CA ARG A 215 -3.95 -16.63 8.12
C ARG A 215 -2.87 -16.74 7.05
N MET A 216 -2.41 -15.62 6.48
CA MET A 216 -1.39 -15.63 5.44
C MET A 216 -0.55 -14.36 5.50
N PRO A 217 0.64 -14.40 6.11
CA PRO A 217 1.63 -13.35 6.00
C PRO A 217 2.37 -13.45 4.67
N LEU A 218 2.62 -12.29 4.06
CA LEU A 218 3.40 -12.12 2.85
C LEU A 218 4.54 -11.15 3.18
N VAL A 219 5.78 -11.61 3.06
CA VAL A 219 6.96 -10.82 3.39
C VAL A 219 7.66 -10.39 2.11
N LYS A 220 7.69 -9.09 1.85
CA LYS A 220 8.39 -8.47 0.70
C LYS A 220 9.87 -8.31 1.05
N VAL A 221 10.76 -8.96 0.30
CA VAL A 221 12.21 -8.95 0.57
C VAL A 221 12.99 -8.22 -0.55
N GLY A 222 12.40 -7.16 -1.07
CA GLY A 222 12.98 -6.27 -2.07
C GLY A 222 13.44 -7.01 -3.34
N PRO A 223 14.68 -6.82 -3.79
CA PRO A 223 15.18 -7.47 -5.01
C PRO A 223 15.19 -9.00 -4.94
N ALA A 224 15.16 -9.59 -3.74
CA ALA A 224 15.08 -11.03 -3.57
C ALA A 224 13.66 -11.61 -3.80
N GLY A 225 12.64 -10.73 -3.88
CA GLY A 225 11.26 -11.11 -4.19
C GLY A 225 10.36 -11.15 -2.96
N SER A 226 9.69 -12.26 -2.72
CA SER A 226 8.73 -12.39 -1.61
C SER A 226 8.76 -13.77 -0.96
N LEU A 227 8.29 -13.83 0.30
CA LEU A 227 8.12 -15.06 1.06
C LEU A 227 6.64 -15.26 1.39
N VAL A 228 6.16 -16.49 1.28
CA VAL A 228 4.84 -16.92 1.73
C VAL A 228 4.94 -18.29 2.37
N CYS A 229 4.15 -18.56 3.42
CA CYS A 229 4.08 -19.87 4.04
C CYS A 229 2.88 -20.63 3.49
N VAL A 230 3.14 -21.79 2.89
CA VAL A 230 2.13 -22.71 2.34
C VAL A 230 2.38 -24.10 2.92
N ASP A 231 1.35 -24.72 3.48
CA ASP A 231 1.40 -26.05 4.10
C ASP A 231 2.49 -26.20 5.17
N GLY A 232 2.76 -25.12 5.92
CA GLY A 232 3.78 -25.07 6.98
C GLY A 232 5.20 -24.79 6.49
N ASP A 233 5.43 -24.73 5.18
CA ASP A 233 6.72 -24.44 4.57
C ASP A 233 6.80 -23.01 4.04
N VAL A 234 7.88 -22.31 4.35
CA VAL A 234 8.15 -20.98 3.77
C VAL A 234 8.74 -21.14 2.38
N ARG A 235 8.01 -20.63 1.39
CA ARG A 235 8.42 -20.58 -0.02
C ARG A 235 8.98 -19.19 -0.32
N ALA A 236 10.18 -19.16 -0.93
CA ALA A 236 10.77 -17.95 -1.47
C ALA A 236 10.47 -17.88 -2.97
N ILE A 237 9.85 -16.79 -3.38
CA ILE A 237 9.48 -16.53 -4.77
C ILE A 237 10.37 -15.39 -5.28
N PRO A 238 11.25 -15.63 -6.27
CA PRO A 238 12.19 -14.63 -6.74
C PRO A 238 11.48 -13.44 -7.42
N SER A 239 12.11 -12.26 -7.35
CA SER A 239 11.71 -11.11 -8.14
C SER A 239 12.37 -11.13 -9.52
N TYR A 240 12.03 -10.15 -10.33
CA TYR A 240 12.54 -9.96 -11.68
C TYR A 240 13.61 -8.87 -11.70
N LYS A 241 14.70 -9.08 -12.47
CA LYS A 241 15.74 -8.06 -12.64
C LYS A 241 15.25 -6.98 -13.59
N VAL A 242 15.33 -5.74 -13.17
CA VAL A 242 14.94 -4.54 -13.94
C VAL A 242 15.96 -3.42 -13.74
N ASP A 243 15.97 -2.49 -14.69
CA ASP A 243 16.66 -1.22 -14.51
C ASP A 243 15.77 -0.31 -13.66
N VAL A 244 16.15 -0.16 -12.39
CA VAL A 244 15.37 0.57 -11.40
C VAL A 244 15.49 2.08 -11.63
N VAL A 245 14.33 2.72 -11.80
CA VAL A 245 14.19 4.19 -11.89
C VAL A 245 13.72 4.76 -10.54
N ASP A 246 12.66 4.16 -9.95
CA ASP A 246 12.10 4.58 -8.66
C ASP A 246 11.43 3.38 -7.99
N THR A 247 11.70 3.17 -6.70
CA THR A 247 11.10 2.09 -5.91
C THR A 247 9.83 2.50 -5.17
N THR A 248 9.37 3.74 -5.35
CA THR A 248 8.17 4.25 -4.68
C THR A 248 6.94 3.44 -5.09
N GLY A 249 6.21 2.92 -4.12
CA GLY A 249 4.99 2.16 -4.35
C GLY A 249 5.19 0.73 -4.87
N ALA A 250 6.43 0.21 -4.92
CA ALA A 250 6.66 -1.17 -5.34
C ALA A 250 5.99 -2.19 -4.40
N GLY A 251 6.03 -1.94 -3.08
CA GLY A 251 5.34 -2.72 -2.07
C GLY A 251 3.82 -2.69 -2.26
N ASP A 252 3.27 -1.50 -2.45
CA ASP A 252 1.82 -1.29 -2.66
C ASP A 252 1.34 -1.93 -3.97
N SER A 253 2.18 -1.89 -5.00
CA SER A 253 1.95 -2.56 -6.29
C SER A 253 1.97 -4.09 -6.15
N PHE A 254 2.86 -4.63 -5.32
CA PHE A 254 2.87 -6.05 -4.95
C PHE A 254 1.57 -6.44 -4.26
N ASP A 255 1.15 -5.68 -3.26
CA ASP A 255 -0.05 -5.95 -2.47
C ASP A 255 -1.30 -5.98 -3.36
N ALA A 256 -1.47 -4.96 -4.20
CA ALA A 256 -2.56 -4.86 -5.17
C ALA A 256 -2.59 -6.04 -6.14
N ALA A 257 -1.42 -6.40 -6.68
CA ALA A 257 -1.31 -7.48 -7.65
C ALA A 257 -1.57 -8.86 -7.02
N PHE A 258 -1.10 -9.09 -5.80
CA PHE A 258 -1.43 -10.31 -5.05
C PHE A 258 -2.93 -10.41 -4.77
N LEU A 259 -3.54 -9.31 -4.32
CA LEU A 259 -4.99 -9.25 -4.09
C LEU A 259 -5.77 -9.49 -5.40
N PHE A 260 -5.38 -8.87 -6.49
CA PHE A 260 -5.99 -9.08 -7.79
C PHE A 260 -5.87 -10.54 -8.25
N ALA A 261 -4.67 -11.12 -8.17
CA ALA A 261 -4.40 -12.50 -8.55
C ALA A 261 -5.25 -13.50 -7.74
N THR A 262 -5.37 -13.28 -6.43
CA THR A 262 -6.13 -14.20 -5.56
C THR A 262 -7.64 -13.97 -5.63
N ILE A 263 -8.11 -12.71 -5.72
CA ILE A 263 -9.54 -12.37 -5.68
C ILE A 263 -10.19 -12.53 -7.05
N GLU A 264 -9.58 -11.99 -8.10
CA GLU A 264 -10.15 -11.99 -9.46
C GLU A 264 -9.77 -13.25 -10.24
N LYS A 265 -8.51 -13.66 -10.17
CA LYS A 265 -7.98 -14.78 -10.98
C LYS A 265 -7.96 -16.11 -10.24
N LYS A 266 -8.23 -16.12 -8.94
CA LYS A 266 -8.22 -17.34 -8.11
C LYS A 266 -6.90 -18.11 -8.17
N MET A 267 -5.79 -17.38 -8.31
CA MET A 267 -4.46 -17.99 -8.32
C MET A 267 -4.10 -18.52 -6.94
N GLU A 268 -3.37 -19.64 -6.95
CA GLU A 268 -2.76 -20.19 -5.72
C GLU A 268 -1.67 -19.25 -5.19
N PRO A 269 -1.40 -19.24 -3.88
CA PRO A 269 -0.55 -18.23 -3.24
C PRO A 269 0.83 -18.06 -3.87
N VAL A 270 1.49 -19.16 -4.25
CA VAL A 270 2.83 -19.12 -4.89
C VAL A 270 2.77 -18.45 -6.25
N ALA A 271 1.78 -18.78 -7.08
CA ALA A 271 1.58 -18.17 -8.38
C ALA A 271 1.17 -16.69 -8.25
N ALA A 272 0.33 -16.37 -7.25
CA ALA A 272 -0.06 -15.00 -6.95
C ALA A 272 1.15 -14.14 -6.52
N CYS A 273 2.08 -14.69 -5.71
CA CYS A 273 3.33 -14.00 -5.35
C CYS A 273 4.24 -13.79 -6.57
N ALA A 274 4.36 -14.75 -7.48
CA ALA A 274 5.16 -14.60 -8.69
C ALA A 274 4.57 -13.48 -9.59
N PHE A 275 3.26 -13.46 -9.79
CA PHE A 275 2.57 -12.39 -10.50
C PHE A 275 2.75 -11.02 -9.81
N ALA A 276 2.63 -10.97 -8.48
CA ALA A 276 2.81 -9.75 -7.70
C ALA A 276 4.26 -9.22 -7.80
N ASN A 277 5.26 -10.10 -7.77
CA ASN A 277 6.65 -9.74 -7.99
C ASN A 277 6.88 -9.14 -9.39
N ALA A 278 6.20 -9.66 -10.43
CA ALA A 278 6.29 -9.12 -11.79
C ALA A 278 5.74 -7.68 -11.87
N VAL A 279 4.57 -7.44 -11.27
CA VAL A 279 3.96 -6.09 -11.23
C VAL A 279 4.82 -5.13 -10.44
N ALA A 280 5.30 -5.54 -9.25
CA ALA A 280 6.18 -4.72 -8.41
C ALA A 280 7.51 -4.40 -9.09
N ALA A 281 8.15 -5.37 -9.74
CA ALA A 281 9.38 -5.13 -10.49
C ALA A 281 9.15 -4.16 -11.66
N ARG A 282 8.03 -4.33 -12.38
CA ARG A 282 7.69 -3.43 -13.48
C ARG A 282 7.39 -2.00 -12.98
N SER A 283 6.75 -1.83 -11.82
CA SER A 283 6.50 -0.50 -11.26
C SER A 283 7.80 0.26 -10.98
N CYS A 284 8.87 -0.42 -10.58
CA CYS A 284 10.18 0.19 -10.34
C CYS A 284 10.84 0.81 -11.58
N MET A 285 10.33 0.54 -12.79
CA MET A 285 10.85 1.10 -14.04
C MET A 285 10.28 2.49 -14.37
N PHE A 286 9.38 3.03 -13.52
CA PHE A 286 8.70 4.31 -13.70
C PHE A 286 8.85 5.19 -12.48
N VAL A 287 8.80 6.52 -12.67
CA VAL A 287 8.79 7.49 -11.56
C VAL A 287 7.40 7.58 -10.95
N GLY A 288 7.29 7.44 -9.64
CA GLY A 288 6.04 7.55 -8.87
C GLY A 288 5.17 6.28 -8.91
N GLY A 289 4.57 5.95 -7.77
CA GLY A 289 3.91 4.65 -7.53
C GLY A 289 2.71 4.32 -8.43
N VAL A 290 2.02 5.33 -8.99
CA VAL A 290 0.81 5.13 -9.82
C VAL A 290 1.08 5.17 -11.34
N ASN A 291 2.29 5.49 -11.78
CA ASN A 291 2.59 5.79 -13.18
C ASN A 291 2.82 4.56 -14.05
N ALA A 292 3.10 3.40 -13.47
CA ALA A 292 3.35 2.16 -14.22
C ALA A 292 2.11 1.69 -15.01
N ARG A 293 0.88 1.94 -14.50
CA ARG A 293 -0.43 1.59 -15.11
C ARG A 293 -0.43 0.22 -15.79
N THR A 294 0.10 -0.79 -15.09
CA THR A 294 0.28 -2.12 -15.64
C THR A 294 -1.06 -2.82 -15.81
N SER A 295 -1.41 -3.24 -17.03
CA SER A 295 -2.55 -4.13 -17.26
C SER A 295 -2.22 -5.57 -16.86
N TYR A 296 -3.26 -6.40 -16.70
CA TYR A 296 -3.07 -7.83 -16.40
C TYR A 296 -2.24 -8.52 -17.50
N GLU A 297 -2.55 -8.27 -18.76
CA GLU A 297 -1.87 -8.88 -19.91
C GLU A 297 -0.40 -8.45 -20.01
N GLU A 298 -0.11 -7.18 -19.71
CA GLU A 298 1.28 -6.70 -19.65
C GLU A 298 2.06 -7.34 -18.51
N ALA A 299 1.45 -7.52 -17.34
CA ALA A 299 2.10 -8.16 -16.21
C ALA A 299 2.41 -9.64 -16.47
N VAL A 300 1.45 -10.37 -17.09
CA VAL A 300 1.64 -11.78 -17.47
C VAL A 300 2.80 -11.89 -18.48
N ARG A 301 2.76 -11.11 -19.56
CA ARG A 301 3.81 -11.10 -20.57
C ARG A 301 5.18 -10.80 -19.97
N PHE A 302 5.26 -9.78 -19.12
CA PHE A 302 6.49 -9.41 -18.43
C PHE A 302 7.07 -10.55 -17.59
N GLY A 303 6.22 -11.32 -16.91
CA GLY A 303 6.62 -12.50 -16.12
C GLY A 303 7.07 -13.69 -16.99
N GLU A 304 6.49 -13.87 -18.17
CA GLU A 304 6.83 -14.97 -19.08
C GLU A 304 8.15 -14.75 -19.86
N GLU A 305 8.49 -13.49 -20.13
CA GLU A 305 9.68 -13.11 -20.90
C GLU A 305 10.98 -13.11 -20.08
N ARG A 306 10.93 -13.35 -18.76
CA ARG A 306 12.05 -13.18 -17.81
C ARG A 306 12.16 -14.32 -16.83
#